data_0ee77743835b86a1f029868a55e0cddf
#
_entry.id   0ee77743835b86a1f029868a55e0cddf
#
_cell.length_a   1.000
_cell.length_b   1.000
_cell.length_c   1.000
_cell.angle_alpha   90.00
_cell.angle_beta   90.00
_cell.angle_gamma   90.00
#
_symmetry.space_group_name_H-M   'P 1'
#
loop_
_entity.id
_entity.type
_entity.pdbx_description
1 polymer ?
#
loop_
_entity_poly.entity_id
_entity_poly.type
_entity_poly.pdbx_seq_one_letter_code
_entity_poly.pdbx_strand_id
1 'polypeptide(L)'
;MTTAFEVFDYLSWFGLIGGGLFCIIGGIGLLRLPDFYCRTHGATITDTLGAGLILFGLFFQAIKLMFDAQGNWVPDGWIVAVKLVFLALLILLTSPTSGHALVKAAHADGTSWQEGDSDALSD
;
A
#
# COMPACT_ATOMS: atom_id res chain seq x y z
N MET A 1 19.45 -6.03 23.54
CA MET A 1 18.76 -6.93 22.59
C MET A 1 17.25 -6.92 22.78
N THR A 2 16.75 -7.15 23.98
CA THR A 2 15.31 -7.14 24.27
C THR A 2 14.61 -5.82 23.92
N THR A 3 15.21 -4.69 24.27
CA THR A 3 14.66 -3.36 23.96
C THR A 3 14.56 -3.08 22.46
N ALA A 4 15.53 -3.52 21.66
CA ALA A 4 15.50 -3.37 20.21
C ALA A 4 14.35 -4.19 19.58
N PHE A 5 14.16 -5.43 20.06
CA PHE A 5 13.05 -6.26 19.61
C PHE A 5 11.68 -5.70 19.98
N GLU A 6 11.56 -5.10 21.17
CA GLU A 6 10.34 -4.42 21.59
C GLU A 6 10.03 -3.22 20.68
N VAL A 7 11.03 -2.41 20.34
CA VAL A 7 10.86 -1.29 19.42
C VAL A 7 10.41 -1.78 18.04
N PHE A 8 11.00 -2.86 17.54
CA PHE A 8 10.57 -3.46 16.28
C PHE A 8 9.14 -3.99 16.34
N ASP A 9 8.72 -4.54 17.47
CA ASP A 9 7.33 -4.95 17.68
C ASP A 9 6.37 -3.77 17.63
N TYR A 10 6.66 -2.70 18.34
CA TYR A 10 5.81 -1.50 18.33
C TYR A 10 5.70 -0.90 16.93
N LEU A 11 6.83 -0.80 16.21
CA LEU A 11 6.84 -0.31 14.83
C LEU A 11 6.04 -1.22 13.89
N SER A 12 6.18 -2.52 14.06
CA SER A 12 5.44 -3.50 13.30
C SER A 12 3.94 -3.40 13.54
N TRP A 13 3.51 -3.37 14.78
CA TRP A 13 2.11 -3.23 15.14
C TRP A 13 1.53 -1.91 14.67
N PHE A 14 2.29 -0.82 14.79
CA PHE A 14 1.89 0.48 14.25
C PHE A 14 1.68 0.41 12.73
N GLY A 15 2.60 -0.18 12.00
CA GLY A 15 2.48 -0.35 10.55
C GLY A 15 1.28 -1.23 10.16
N LEU A 16 1.08 -2.35 10.84
CA LEU A 16 -0.02 -3.27 10.55
C LEU A 16 -1.38 -2.66 10.86
N ILE A 17 -1.54 -2.05 12.03
CA ILE A 17 -2.81 -1.43 12.44
C ILE A 17 -3.08 -0.21 11.56
N GLY A 18 -2.11 0.66 11.37
CA GLY A 18 -2.23 1.86 10.53
C GLY A 18 -2.55 1.50 9.08
N GLY A 19 -1.85 0.52 8.51
CA GLY A 19 -2.11 0.04 7.16
C GLY A 19 -3.48 -0.59 7.01
N GLY A 20 -3.89 -1.41 7.97
CA GLY A 20 -5.22 -2.02 8.01
C GLY A 20 -6.34 -0.98 8.09
N LEU A 21 -6.22 0.00 8.96
CA LEU A 21 -7.17 1.13 9.05
C LEU A 21 -7.21 1.93 7.75
N PHE A 22 -6.05 2.19 7.15
CA PHE A 22 -5.97 2.90 5.87
C PHE A 22 -6.67 2.14 4.75
N CYS A 23 -6.51 0.82 4.70
CA CYS A 23 -7.20 -0.03 3.73
C CYS A 23 -8.72 -0.01 3.93
N ILE A 24 -9.20 -0.05 5.17
CA ILE A 24 -10.63 0.00 5.48
C ILE A 24 -11.20 1.36 5.08
N ILE A 25 -10.56 2.46 5.48
CA ILE A 25 -11.00 3.83 5.16
C ILE A 25 -10.96 4.04 3.65
N GLY A 26 -9.90 3.59 2.99
CA GLY A 26 -9.79 3.68 1.53
C GLY A 26 -10.85 2.88 0.80
N GLY A 27 -11.17 1.68 1.29
CA GLY A 27 -12.24 0.85 0.75
C GLY A 27 -13.62 1.51 0.88
N ILE A 28 -13.93 2.06 2.06
CA ILE A 28 -15.18 2.81 2.28
C ILE A 28 -15.21 4.05 1.38
N GLY A 29 -14.10 4.78 1.28
CA GLY A 29 -13.99 5.95 0.41
C GLY A 29 -14.23 5.58 -1.04
N LEU A 30 -13.68 4.47 -1.50
CA LEU A 30 -13.88 3.97 -2.86
C LEU A 30 -15.37 3.75 -3.19
N LEU A 31 -16.15 3.23 -2.24
CA LEU A 31 -17.58 3.00 -2.40
C LEU A 31 -18.41 4.29 -2.36
N ARG A 32 -17.93 5.31 -1.65
CA ARG A 32 -18.67 6.56 -1.43
C ARG A 32 -18.32 7.67 -2.42
N LEU A 33 -17.17 7.61 -3.06
CA LEU A 33 -16.78 8.64 -4.01
C LEU A 33 -17.63 8.54 -5.28
N PRO A 34 -18.21 9.66 -5.73
CA PRO A 34 -19.16 9.65 -6.86
C PRO A 34 -18.49 9.56 -8.23
N ASP A 35 -17.22 9.95 -8.35
CA ASP A 35 -16.51 10.06 -9.61
C ASP A 35 -15.51 8.91 -9.80
N PHE A 36 -15.43 8.40 -11.03
CA PHE A 36 -14.48 7.35 -11.40
C PHE A 36 -13.02 7.78 -11.13
N TYR A 37 -12.67 9.01 -11.48
CA TYR A 37 -11.29 9.50 -11.30
C TYR A 37 -10.93 9.63 -9.83
N CYS A 38 -11.84 10.11 -9.00
CA CYS A 38 -11.65 10.16 -7.54
C CYS A 38 -11.54 8.77 -6.94
N ARG A 39 -12.32 7.81 -7.42
CA ARG A 39 -12.23 6.41 -7.00
C ARG A 39 -10.88 5.80 -7.35
N THR A 40 -10.40 6.03 -8.56
CA THR A 40 -9.09 5.54 -9.01
C THR A 40 -7.97 6.15 -8.18
N HIS A 41 -8.04 7.44 -7.90
CA HIS A 41 -7.07 8.12 -7.04
C HIS A 41 -7.09 7.56 -5.61
N GLY A 42 -8.27 7.38 -5.04
CA GLY A 42 -8.44 6.78 -3.72
C GLY A 42 -7.92 5.34 -3.65
N ALA A 43 -8.18 4.54 -4.67
CA ALA A 43 -7.68 3.18 -4.77
C ALA A 43 -6.14 3.16 -4.82
N THR A 44 -5.54 4.03 -5.61
CA THR A 44 -4.07 4.13 -5.72
C THR A 44 -3.42 4.50 -4.39
N ILE A 45 -4.02 5.46 -3.66
CA ILE A 45 -3.54 5.84 -2.32
C ILE A 45 -3.66 4.66 -1.35
N THR A 46 -4.79 3.96 -1.37
CA THR A 46 -5.01 2.79 -0.51
C THR A 46 -4.00 1.69 -0.79
N ASP A 47 -3.75 1.40 -2.05
CA ASP A 47 -2.79 0.37 -2.45
C ASP A 47 -1.36 0.74 -2.06
N THR A 48 -0.95 1.98 -2.28
CA THR A 48 0.43 2.40 -1.99
C THR A 48 0.68 2.61 -0.50
N LEU A 49 -0.16 3.40 0.16
CA LEU A 49 0.02 3.71 1.58
C LEU A 49 -0.46 2.60 2.49
N GLY A 50 -1.65 2.04 2.23
CA GLY A 50 -2.21 0.97 3.05
C GLY A 50 -1.38 -0.30 2.98
N ALA A 51 -1.19 -0.82 1.77
CA ALA A 51 -0.39 -2.03 1.57
C ALA A 51 1.08 -1.79 1.93
N GLY A 52 1.62 -0.61 1.63
CA GLY A 52 2.98 -0.22 1.99
C GLY A 52 3.22 -0.22 3.50
N LEU A 53 2.28 0.31 4.29
CA LEU A 53 2.36 0.28 5.76
C LEU A 53 2.28 -1.15 6.31
N ILE A 54 1.42 -1.99 5.75
CA ILE A 54 1.32 -3.41 6.14
C ILE A 54 2.64 -4.12 5.84
N LEU A 55 3.18 -3.95 4.64
CA LEU A 55 4.45 -4.55 4.25
C LEU A 55 5.62 -4.04 5.10
N PHE A 56 5.60 -2.76 5.44
CA PHE A 56 6.59 -2.17 6.34
C PHE A 56 6.53 -2.82 7.73
N GLY A 57 5.33 -3.00 8.29
CA GLY A 57 5.15 -3.71 9.55
C GLY A 57 5.64 -5.15 9.49
N LEU A 58 5.30 -5.87 8.42
CA LEU A 58 5.77 -7.25 8.20
C LEU A 58 7.29 -7.33 8.01
N PHE A 59 7.89 -6.32 7.39
CA PHE A 59 9.34 -6.25 7.24
C PHE A 59 10.06 -6.20 8.59
N PHE A 60 9.56 -5.43 9.54
CA PHE A 60 10.11 -5.42 10.89
C PHE A 60 9.95 -6.77 11.61
N GLN A 61 8.83 -7.45 11.39
CA GLN A 61 8.66 -8.82 11.90
C GLN A 61 9.66 -9.78 11.26
N ALA A 62 9.90 -9.66 9.97
CA ALA A 62 10.90 -10.48 9.27
C ALA A 62 12.31 -10.25 9.82
N ILE A 63 12.67 -9.01 10.15
CA ILE A 63 13.96 -8.72 10.81
C ILE A 63 14.07 -9.46 12.15
N LYS A 64 13.01 -9.50 12.94
CA LYS A 64 12.99 -10.27 14.19
C LYS A 64 13.21 -11.75 13.94
N LEU A 65 12.62 -12.32 12.89
CA LEU A 65 12.80 -13.71 12.52
C LEU A 65 14.22 -14.04 12.03
N MET A 66 14.99 -13.02 11.64
CA MET A 66 16.41 -13.22 11.27
C MET A 66 17.28 -13.57 12.46
N PHE A 67 16.81 -13.26 13.68
CA PHE A 67 17.54 -13.52 14.91
C PHE A 67 16.72 -14.46 15.80
N ASP A 68 17.34 -15.54 16.24
CA ASP A 68 16.75 -16.42 17.23
C ASP A 68 16.63 -15.72 18.59
N ALA A 69 15.85 -16.30 19.50
CA ALA A 69 15.71 -15.81 20.89
C ALA A 69 17.07 -15.65 21.60
N GLN A 70 18.08 -16.38 21.16
CA GLN A 70 19.45 -16.27 21.65
C GLN A 70 20.30 -15.24 20.87
N GLY A 71 19.74 -14.58 19.87
CA GLY A 71 20.44 -13.60 19.03
C GLY A 71 21.29 -14.23 17.92
N ASN A 72 21.09 -15.50 17.60
CA ASN A 72 21.80 -16.17 16.53
C ASN A 72 21.11 -15.89 15.17
N TRP A 73 21.92 -15.81 14.12
CA TRP A 73 21.43 -15.61 12.76
C TRP A 73 20.64 -16.82 12.25
N VAL A 74 19.42 -16.57 11.77
CA VAL A 74 18.55 -17.58 11.15
C VAL A 74 18.29 -17.20 9.70
N PRO A 75 18.68 -18.02 8.73
CA PRO A 75 18.54 -17.66 7.30
C PRO A 75 17.10 -17.57 6.81
N ASP A 76 16.15 -18.19 7.50
CA ASP A 76 14.74 -18.17 7.08
C ASP A 76 14.14 -16.76 7.09
N GLY A 77 14.49 -15.96 8.09
CA GLY A 77 14.04 -14.57 8.18
C GLY A 77 14.53 -13.70 7.03
N TRP A 78 15.75 -13.93 6.56
CA TRP A 78 16.32 -13.22 5.41
C TRP A 78 15.51 -13.48 4.14
N ILE A 79 15.13 -14.72 3.88
CA ILE A 79 14.32 -15.07 2.71
C ILE A 79 12.98 -14.35 2.75
N VAL A 80 12.34 -14.30 3.92
CA VAL A 80 11.07 -13.58 4.11
C VAL A 80 11.26 -12.08 3.86
N ALA A 81 12.31 -11.48 4.41
CA ALA A 81 12.60 -10.06 4.22
C ALA A 81 12.81 -9.70 2.73
N VAL A 82 13.57 -10.50 2.01
CA VAL A 82 13.80 -10.30 0.56
C VAL A 82 12.49 -10.41 -0.22
N LYS A 83 11.66 -11.40 0.07
CA LYS A 83 10.35 -11.56 -0.57
C LYS A 83 9.44 -10.35 -0.31
N LEU A 84 9.43 -9.83 0.92
CA LEU A 84 8.62 -8.65 1.27
C LEU A 84 9.10 -7.41 0.54
N VAL A 85 10.42 -7.18 0.43
CA VAL A 85 10.97 -6.04 -0.32
C VAL A 85 10.61 -6.15 -1.79
N PHE A 86 10.75 -7.34 -2.38
CA PHE A 86 10.39 -7.57 -3.77
C PHE A 86 8.90 -7.34 -4.02
N LEU A 87 8.05 -7.82 -3.11
CA LEU A 87 6.60 -7.60 -3.19
C LEU A 87 6.25 -6.10 -3.07
N ALA A 88 6.89 -5.38 -2.14
CA ALA A 88 6.71 -3.94 -1.99
C ALA A 88 7.10 -3.19 -3.27
N LEU A 89 8.21 -3.57 -3.87
CA LEU A 89 8.67 -2.99 -5.13
C LEU A 89 7.67 -3.24 -6.26
N LEU A 90 7.15 -4.46 -6.37
CA LEU A 90 6.13 -4.81 -7.37
C LEU A 90 4.87 -3.96 -7.19
N ILE A 91 4.37 -3.81 -5.97
CA ILE A 91 3.19 -2.99 -5.69
C ILE A 91 3.46 -1.54 -6.04
N LEU A 92 4.63 -1.02 -5.66
CA LEU A 92 5.01 0.36 -5.94
C LEU A 92 5.08 0.66 -7.44
N LEU A 93 5.55 -0.28 -8.24
CA LEU A 93 5.63 -0.12 -9.70
C LEU A 93 4.28 -0.36 -10.38
N THR A 94 3.52 -1.33 -9.91
CA THR A 94 2.27 -1.77 -10.56
C THR A 94 1.11 -0.83 -10.27
N SER A 95 0.99 -0.32 -9.05
CA SER A 95 -0.15 0.49 -8.63
C SER A 95 -0.28 1.80 -9.43
N PRO A 96 0.77 2.64 -9.57
CA PRO A 96 0.68 3.85 -10.39
C PRO A 96 0.40 3.55 -11.86
N THR A 97 1.02 2.50 -12.41
CA THR A 97 0.83 2.10 -13.80
C THR A 97 -0.61 1.66 -14.06
N SER A 98 -1.18 0.86 -13.17
CA SER A 98 -2.57 0.41 -13.27
C SER A 98 -3.55 1.58 -13.17
N GLY A 99 -3.34 2.50 -12.21
CA GLY A 99 -4.16 3.70 -12.05
C GLY A 99 -4.13 4.58 -13.29
N HIS A 100 -2.96 4.82 -13.85
CA HIS A 100 -2.80 5.61 -15.06
C HIS A 100 -3.50 4.96 -16.27
N ALA A 101 -3.35 3.64 -16.44
CA ALA A 101 -3.99 2.90 -17.51
C ALA A 101 -5.53 2.95 -17.39
N LEU A 102 -6.08 2.81 -16.18
CA LEU A 102 -7.51 2.90 -15.93
C LEU A 102 -8.07 4.29 -16.25
N VAL A 103 -7.40 5.34 -15.81
CA VAL A 103 -7.80 6.73 -16.08
C VAL A 103 -7.76 7.01 -17.58
N LYS A 104 -6.73 6.57 -18.25
CA LYS A 104 -6.59 6.72 -19.70
C LYS A 104 -7.68 5.97 -20.47
N ALA A 105 -8.01 4.75 -20.07
CA ALA A 105 -9.08 3.97 -20.67
C ALA A 105 -10.45 4.61 -20.44
N ALA A 106 -10.73 5.10 -19.23
CA ALA A 106 -11.97 5.81 -18.90
C ALA A 106 -12.13 7.08 -19.72
N HIS A 107 -11.06 7.85 -19.91
CA HIS A 107 -11.07 9.06 -20.72
C HIS A 107 -11.34 8.72 -22.21
N ALA A 108 -10.77 7.64 -22.72
CA ALA A 108 -11.00 7.16 -24.09
C ALA A 108 -12.47 6.73 -24.30
N ASP A 109 -13.12 6.16 -23.27
CA ASP A 109 -14.54 5.79 -23.31
C ASP A 109 -15.50 6.97 -23.15
N GLY A 110 -15.00 8.19 -22.93
CA GLY A 110 -15.81 9.36 -22.76
C GLY A 110 -16.40 9.55 -21.38
N THR A 111 -15.89 8.88 -20.35
CA THR A 111 -16.28 9.11 -18.97
C THR A 111 -15.95 10.54 -18.56
N SER A 112 -16.96 11.30 -18.14
CA SER A 112 -16.81 12.72 -17.80
C SER A 112 -16.48 12.90 -16.31
N TRP A 113 -15.82 14.02 -16.01
CA TRP A 113 -15.62 14.49 -14.65
C TRP A 113 -16.95 14.99 -14.08
N GLN A 114 -17.19 14.78 -12.80
CA GLN A 114 -18.45 15.20 -12.17
C GLN A 114 -18.51 16.68 -11.84
N GLU A 115 -17.41 17.35 -11.72
CA GLU A 115 -17.40 18.78 -11.37
C GLU A 115 -16.77 19.60 -12.47
N GLY A 116 -17.52 20.52 -12.98
CA GLY A 116 -17.14 21.80 -13.59
C GLY A 116 -16.16 21.82 -14.76
N ASP A 117 -15.33 20.83 -14.88
CA ASP A 117 -14.27 20.79 -15.90
C ASP A 117 -14.61 19.94 -17.12
N SER A 118 -15.85 19.51 -17.23
CA SER A 118 -16.32 18.82 -18.43
C SER A 118 -16.13 19.65 -19.69
N ASP A 119 -16.22 20.96 -19.57
CA ASP A 119 -16.03 21.88 -20.69
C ASP A 119 -14.60 21.93 -21.21
N ALA A 120 -13.61 21.76 -20.33
CA ALA A 120 -12.20 21.71 -20.72
C ALA A 120 -11.84 20.42 -21.48
N LEU A 121 -12.62 19.37 -21.31
CA LEU A 121 -12.41 18.07 -21.98
C LEU A 121 -13.29 17.86 -23.20
N SER A 122 -14.34 18.66 -23.37
CA SER A 122 -15.25 18.59 -24.52
C SER A 122 -14.73 19.32 -25.75
N ASP A 123 -13.74 20.15 -25.55
CA ASP A 123 -13.05 20.87 -26.62
C ASP A 123 -11.83 20.08 -27.09
#